data_e0209d0f96b20a47b462949947db35af
#
_entry.id   e0209d0f96b20a47b462949947db35af
#
_cell.length_a   1.000
_cell.length_b   1.000
_cell.length_c   1.000
_cell.angle_alpha   90.00
_cell.angle_beta   90.00
_cell.angle_gamma   90.00
#
_symmetry.space_group_name_H-M   'P 1'
#
loop_
_entity.id
_entity.type
_entity.pdbx_description
1 polymer ?
#
loop_
_entity_poly.entity_id
_entity_poly.type
_entity_poly.pdbx_seq_one_letter_code
_entity_poly.pdbx_strand_id
1 'polypeptide(L)'
;MNLKNLLPAAVSLLLLSCNDNTKGVITETTFKWPEGVAAPKGEKTPYEMVAHGDKRVDNYYWMNAFFKKSILDSNKVDDNLNAQSEKVVDYLKAENAYVDTMMSGAKGFRKHLYDELKGRIKEKDESVPYKDNGYWYYTRVEEGKNYAVYCRKKETLDAPEEIIHNANEVGEGKPYYSVAGLEVSDNNEMVAVGEDEVSRRLYKLRFKNLKTGEYSPETISNTEGGSYAWAADNKTVFYIIKDLTTLLGFQVWRHEVGTDPKNDVKVYEEKDNRHYIGVGRTKSKKYVTISSELSEQQSEHRFLDATDPKGEFKVFHPRTMGLVYDIDHYNDKFYIRTNLDATNFRLMECPLTNTTKENWKEVIPNRKDVYLAGFTLFKDHMVVSELREGLMNLRVIDQKDKTEHYLQFEEPAYLSSVGMNADFNTNT
;
A
#
# COMPACT_ATOMS: atom_id res chain seq x y z
N MET A 1 43.37 39.77 5.71
CA MET A 1 43.13 39.39 4.31
C MET A 1 41.61 39.13 4.18
N ASN A 2 40.93 40.00 3.44
CA ASN A 2 39.48 40.09 3.40
C ASN A 2 38.83 38.98 2.54
N LEU A 3 37.98 38.18 3.12
CA LEU A 3 37.27 37.06 2.51
C LEU A 3 36.11 37.48 1.58
N LYS A 4 35.98 38.72 1.16
CA LYS A 4 34.84 39.24 0.40
C LYS A 4 34.98 39.19 -1.13
N ASN A 5 36.09 38.71 -1.69
CA ASN A 5 36.33 38.76 -3.15
C ASN A 5 36.41 37.38 -3.84
N LEU A 6 35.91 36.29 -3.22
CA LEU A 6 36.01 34.95 -3.81
C LEU A 6 34.64 34.32 -4.24
N LEU A 7 33.55 35.07 -4.14
CA LEU A 7 32.23 34.52 -4.46
C LEU A 7 31.65 34.74 -5.88
N PRO A 8 32.20 35.62 -6.78
CA PRO A 8 31.60 35.71 -8.13
C PRO A 8 32.16 34.74 -9.17
N ALA A 9 33.32 34.09 -8.91
CA ALA A 9 33.96 33.22 -9.91
C ALA A 9 33.45 31.76 -9.92
N ALA A 10 32.83 31.27 -8.86
CA ALA A 10 32.38 29.89 -8.74
C ALA A 10 30.98 29.63 -9.33
N VAL A 11 30.19 30.69 -9.52
CA VAL A 11 28.82 30.55 -10.08
C VAL A 11 28.82 30.57 -11.62
N SER A 12 29.86 31.09 -12.25
CA SER A 12 29.94 31.15 -13.73
C SER A 12 30.46 29.88 -14.40
N LEU A 13 30.95 28.87 -13.65
CA LEU A 13 31.48 27.63 -14.25
C LEU A 13 30.48 26.47 -14.29
N LEU A 14 29.30 26.61 -13.69
CA LEU A 14 28.26 25.60 -13.73
C LEU A 14 27.22 25.76 -14.85
N LEU A 15 27.36 26.77 -15.71
CA LEU A 15 26.46 27.04 -16.83
C LEU A 15 27.00 26.67 -18.20
N LEU A 16 28.14 25.96 -18.31
CA LEU A 16 28.78 25.64 -19.58
C LEU A 16 28.77 24.16 -19.97
N SER A 17 27.91 23.34 -19.35
CA SER A 17 27.86 21.90 -19.64
C SER A 17 26.55 21.39 -20.22
N CYS A 18 25.82 22.20 -20.96
CA CYS A 18 24.72 21.71 -21.81
C CYS A 18 24.78 22.45 -23.14
N ASN A 19 25.66 22.01 -24.02
CA ASN A 19 25.63 22.44 -25.41
C ASN A 19 25.29 21.21 -26.27
N ASP A 20 24.00 20.91 -26.38
CA ASP A 20 23.48 20.07 -27.44
C ASP A 20 22.45 20.85 -28.24
N ASN A 21 22.73 20.89 -29.53
CA ASN A 21 22.01 21.60 -30.57
C ASN A 21 20.57 21.12 -30.74
N THR A 22 19.66 21.59 -29.91
CA THR A 22 18.25 21.67 -30.26
C THR A 22 17.83 23.12 -30.17
N LYS A 23 17.70 23.76 -31.34
CA LYS A 23 17.16 25.10 -31.52
C LYS A 23 15.68 25.12 -31.07
N GLY A 24 15.45 25.24 -29.78
CA GLY A 24 14.24 25.76 -29.21
C GLY A 24 14.64 27.00 -28.42
N VAL A 25 14.55 28.18 -29.00
CA VAL A 25 14.68 29.43 -28.27
C VAL A 25 13.61 29.44 -27.21
N ILE A 26 13.95 29.08 -25.97
CA ILE A 26 13.14 29.45 -24.82
C ILE A 26 13.34 30.97 -24.70
N THR A 27 12.46 31.71 -25.36
CA THR A 27 12.28 33.12 -25.00
C THR A 27 11.79 33.08 -23.55
N GLU A 28 12.53 33.74 -22.64
CA GLU A 28 12.06 34.00 -21.27
C GLU A 28 10.74 34.77 -21.36
N THR A 29 9.64 34.06 -21.53
CA THR A 29 8.33 34.61 -21.30
C THR A 29 8.18 34.67 -19.77
N THR A 30 8.54 35.82 -19.21
CA THR A 30 8.24 36.12 -17.82
C THR A 30 6.73 35.96 -17.62
N PHE A 31 6.33 34.91 -16.91
CA PHE A 31 4.93 34.69 -16.57
C PHE A 31 4.43 35.90 -15.77
N LYS A 32 3.44 36.59 -16.31
CA LYS A 32 2.81 37.71 -15.61
C LYS A 32 1.49 37.21 -14.98
N TRP A 33 1.38 37.37 -13.69
CA TRP A 33 0.15 37.12 -12.99
C TRP A 33 -0.93 38.10 -13.48
N PRO A 34 -2.19 37.64 -13.65
CA PRO A 34 -3.30 38.55 -13.93
C PRO A 34 -3.45 39.59 -12.81
N GLU A 35 -3.56 40.86 -13.21
CA GLU A 35 -3.75 41.95 -12.25
C GLU A 35 -5.25 42.19 -11.99
N GLY A 36 -5.56 42.70 -10.80
CA GLY A 36 -6.95 43.06 -10.44
C GLY A 36 -7.84 41.88 -10.06
N VAL A 37 -7.29 40.65 -9.98
CA VAL A 37 -8.04 39.46 -9.57
C VAL A 37 -7.92 39.29 -8.07
N ALA A 38 -9.03 39.38 -7.34
CA ALA A 38 -9.08 39.22 -5.90
C ALA A 38 -9.26 37.74 -5.53
N ALA A 39 -8.43 37.23 -4.62
CA ALA A 39 -8.63 35.91 -4.05
C ALA A 39 -9.94 35.84 -3.24
N PRO A 40 -10.69 34.73 -3.31
CA PRO A 40 -11.84 34.51 -2.45
C PRO A 40 -11.44 34.64 -0.96
N LYS A 41 -12.37 35.08 -0.13
CA LYS A 41 -12.15 35.18 1.31
C LYS A 41 -13.19 34.36 2.04
N GLY A 42 -12.74 33.36 2.79
CA GLY A 42 -13.60 32.63 3.71
C GLY A 42 -14.19 33.59 4.75
N GLU A 43 -15.49 33.51 4.98
CA GLU A 43 -16.15 34.26 6.06
C GLU A 43 -15.63 33.78 7.40
N LYS A 44 -15.32 34.73 8.29
CA LYS A 44 -14.90 34.46 9.67
C LYS A 44 -16.12 34.27 10.56
N THR A 45 -16.40 33.04 10.97
CA THR A 45 -17.45 32.72 11.95
C THR A 45 -16.79 32.04 13.14
N PRO A 46 -16.55 32.78 14.25
CA PRO A 46 -15.85 32.22 15.40
C PRO A 46 -16.54 31.00 15.98
N TYR A 47 -15.80 29.91 16.15
CA TYR A 47 -16.23 28.69 16.84
C TYR A 47 -15.24 28.38 17.97
N GLU A 48 -15.74 28.31 19.20
CA GLU A 48 -14.93 28.03 20.37
C GLU A 48 -14.84 26.52 20.61
N MET A 49 -13.62 26.02 20.80
CA MET A 49 -13.32 24.62 21.15
C MET A 49 -12.51 24.60 22.44
N VAL A 50 -12.81 23.66 23.32
CA VAL A 50 -12.02 23.41 24.54
C VAL A 50 -11.51 21.97 24.47
N ALA A 51 -10.20 21.78 24.51
CA ALA A 51 -9.56 20.50 24.61
C ALA A 51 -8.41 20.57 25.62
N HIS A 52 -8.36 19.61 26.52
CA HIS A 52 -7.31 19.52 27.57
C HIS A 52 -7.16 20.80 28.43
N GLY A 53 -8.25 21.54 28.61
CA GLY A 53 -8.25 22.81 29.33
C GLY A 53 -7.78 24.02 28.52
N ASP A 54 -7.38 23.83 27.27
CA ASP A 54 -7.00 24.89 26.33
C ASP A 54 -8.22 25.35 25.51
N LYS A 55 -8.46 26.68 25.49
CA LYS A 55 -9.55 27.29 24.74
C LYS A 55 -9.02 27.85 23.42
N ARG A 56 -9.54 27.35 22.30
CA ARG A 56 -9.18 27.80 20.97
C ARG A 56 -10.38 28.35 20.23
N VAL A 57 -10.15 29.31 19.35
CA VAL A 57 -11.17 29.87 18.47
C VAL A 57 -10.77 29.56 17.03
N ASP A 58 -11.60 28.79 16.32
CA ASP A 58 -11.46 28.57 14.91
C ASP A 58 -12.52 29.36 14.13
N ASN A 59 -12.07 30.33 13.36
CA ASN A 59 -12.96 31.18 12.57
C ASN A 59 -13.50 30.47 11.32
N TYR A 60 -12.96 29.32 10.97
CA TYR A 60 -13.28 28.58 9.73
C TYR A 60 -13.80 27.17 10.01
N TYR A 61 -14.15 26.84 11.24
CA TYR A 61 -14.70 25.54 11.63
C TYR A 61 -15.94 25.15 10.83
N TRP A 62 -16.68 26.10 10.27
CA TRP A 62 -17.81 25.85 9.39
C TRP A 62 -17.42 25.08 8.13
N MET A 63 -16.17 25.15 7.65
CA MET A 63 -15.68 24.37 6.52
C MET A 63 -15.64 22.87 6.80
N ASN A 64 -15.68 22.44 8.06
CA ASN A 64 -15.73 21.06 8.47
C ASN A 64 -17.11 20.38 8.24
N ALA A 65 -18.12 21.13 7.86
CA ALA A 65 -19.48 20.61 7.64
C ALA A 65 -19.59 19.62 6.46
N PHE A 66 -18.73 19.80 5.46
CA PHE A 66 -18.76 19.02 4.24
C PHE A 66 -18.44 17.52 4.46
N PHE A 67 -17.67 17.17 5.49
CA PHE A 67 -17.16 15.79 5.66
C PHE A 67 -18.12 14.85 6.40
N LYS A 68 -19.27 15.30 6.85
CA LYS A 68 -20.06 14.50 7.80
C LYS A 68 -21.10 13.54 7.23
N LYS A 69 -21.54 13.62 5.97
CA LYS A 69 -22.60 12.72 5.46
C LYS A 69 -22.53 12.28 3.98
N SER A 70 -21.97 13.03 3.08
CA SER A 70 -22.16 12.79 1.63
C SER A 70 -21.20 11.80 0.98
N ILE A 71 -20.25 11.24 1.73
CA ILE A 71 -19.15 10.45 1.18
C ILE A 71 -19.45 8.95 1.21
N LEU A 72 -20.50 8.55 1.93
CA LEU A 72 -20.78 7.15 2.24
C LEU A 72 -21.69 6.43 1.25
N ASP A 73 -22.33 7.16 0.31
CA ASP A 73 -23.18 6.57 -0.70
C ASP A 73 -22.98 7.27 -2.03
N SER A 74 -22.11 6.72 -2.86
CA SER A 74 -21.79 7.27 -4.20
C SER A 74 -22.98 7.25 -5.17
N ASN A 75 -24.07 6.55 -4.83
CA ASN A 75 -25.28 6.43 -5.65
C ASN A 75 -26.41 7.34 -5.19
N LYS A 76 -26.23 8.05 -4.09
CA LYS A 76 -27.16 9.08 -3.64
C LYS A 76 -26.40 10.39 -3.59
N VAL A 77 -26.66 11.25 -4.59
CA VAL A 77 -26.53 12.69 -4.38
C VAL A 77 -27.43 12.95 -3.17
N ASP A 78 -26.80 13.22 -2.01
CA ASP A 78 -27.55 13.53 -0.81
C ASP A 78 -28.27 14.85 -1.06
N ASP A 79 -29.57 14.79 -1.37
CA ASP A 79 -30.45 15.96 -1.52
C ASP A 79 -30.56 16.80 -0.24
N ASN A 80 -29.92 16.34 0.85
CA ASN A 80 -29.78 16.99 2.15
C ASN A 80 -28.41 17.63 2.38
N LEU A 81 -27.75 18.16 1.35
CA LEU A 81 -26.70 19.15 1.57
C LEU A 81 -27.31 20.28 2.39
N ASN A 82 -26.95 20.40 3.66
CA ASN A 82 -27.42 21.53 4.47
C ASN A 82 -26.80 22.83 3.90
N ALA A 83 -27.43 23.97 4.17
CA ALA A 83 -26.98 25.29 3.69
C ALA A 83 -25.48 25.58 3.99
N GLN A 84 -24.94 24.96 5.02
CA GLN A 84 -23.52 25.06 5.40
C GLN A 84 -22.62 24.27 4.45
N SER A 85 -23.04 23.10 3.98
CA SER A 85 -22.31 22.32 2.98
C SER A 85 -22.33 23.00 1.62
N GLU A 86 -23.43 23.61 1.23
CA GLU A 86 -23.54 24.44 0.01
C GLU A 86 -22.58 25.63 0.08
N LYS A 87 -22.52 26.31 1.20
CA LYS A 87 -21.58 27.42 1.43
C LYS A 87 -20.11 26.98 1.27
N VAL A 88 -19.74 25.78 1.77
CA VAL A 88 -18.40 25.24 1.59
C VAL A 88 -18.13 24.95 0.12
N VAL A 89 -19.07 24.31 -0.59
CA VAL A 89 -18.93 24.00 -2.02
C VAL A 89 -18.79 25.27 -2.85
N ASP A 90 -19.56 26.30 -2.56
CA ASP A 90 -19.50 27.58 -3.29
C ASP A 90 -18.16 28.28 -3.07
N TYR A 91 -17.65 28.26 -1.84
CA TYR A 91 -16.32 28.77 -1.53
C TYR A 91 -15.23 28.01 -2.31
N LEU A 92 -15.28 26.67 -2.34
CA LEU A 92 -14.32 25.84 -3.09
C LEU A 92 -14.40 26.09 -4.61
N LYS A 93 -15.60 26.29 -5.15
CA LYS A 93 -15.77 26.67 -6.58
C LYS A 93 -15.16 28.05 -6.87
N ALA A 94 -15.32 29.01 -5.98
CA ALA A 94 -14.71 30.32 -6.12
C ALA A 94 -13.18 30.24 -6.08
N GLU A 95 -12.60 29.44 -5.17
CA GLU A 95 -11.14 29.18 -5.13
C GLU A 95 -10.62 28.54 -6.43
N ASN A 96 -11.33 27.54 -6.96
CA ASN A 96 -10.96 26.92 -8.24
C ASN A 96 -11.04 27.92 -9.39
N ALA A 97 -12.07 28.75 -9.46
CA ALA A 97 -12.20 29.78 -10.49
C ALA A 97 -11.09 30.84 -10.40
N TYR A 98 -10.69 31.20 -9.17
CA TYR A 98 -9.55 32.07 -8.92
C TYR A 98 -8.25 31.44 -9.45
N VAL A 99 -7.96 30.17 -9.10
CA VAL A 99 -6.78 29.46 -9.59
C VAL A 99 -6.78 29.37 -11.11
N ASP A 100 -7.91 29.03 -11.73
CA ASP A 100 -8.03 28.94 -13.19
C ASP A 100 -7.75 30.29 -13.88
N THR A 101 -8.23 31.38 -13.28
CA THR A 101 -7.98 32.73 -13.78
C THR A 101 -6.51 33.09 -13.62
N MET A 102 -5.93 32.91 -12.46
CA MET A 102 -4.53 33.23 -12.17
C MET A 102 -3.56 32.42 -13.04
N MET A 103 -3.86 31.16 -13.29
CA MET A 103 -3.05 30.25 -14.12
C MET A 103 -3.37 30.30 -15.62
N SER A 104 -4.29 31.18 -16.06
CA SER A 104 -4.74 31.21 -17.44
C SER A 104 -3.60 31.44 -18.43
N GLY A 105 -2.66 32.32 -18.13
CA GLY A 105 -1.47 32.61 -18.95
C GLY A 105 -0.51 31.43 -19.09
N ALA A 106 -0.56 30.45 -18.16
CA ALA A 106 0.31 29.28 -18.18
C ALA A 106 -0.27 28.07 -18.94
N LYS A 107 -1.46 28.17 -19.52
CA LYS A 107 -2.13 27.04 -20.20
C LYS A 107 -1.27 26.40 -21.29
N GLY A 108 -0.64 27.22 -22.16
CA GLY A 108 0.22 26.74 -23.23
C GLY A 108 1.46 26.00 -22.67
N PHE A 109 2.12 26.55 -21.66
CA PHE A 109 3.26 25.94 -21.00
C PHE A 109 2.89 24.62 -20.31
N ARG A 110 1.78 24.59 -19.56
CA ARG A 110 1.28 23.38 -18.90
C ARG A 110 0.99 22.27 -19.91
N LYS A 111 0.37 22.61 -21.05
CA LYS A 111 0.12 21.64 -22.11
C LYS A 111 1.43 21.11 -22.70
N HIS A 112 2.39 21.98 -23.01
CA HIS A 112 3.69 21.57 -23.52
C HIS A 112 4.41 20.64 -22.54
N LEU A 113 4.47 21.02 -21.26
CA LEU A 113 5.09 20.22 -20.22
C LEU A 113 4.38 18.86 -20.05
N TYR A 114 3.04 18.85 -20.11
CA TYR A 114 2.27 17.59 -20.06
C TYR A 114 2.60 16.67 -21.24
N ASP A 115 2.63 17.21 -22.46
CA ASP A 115 2.93 16.44 -23.67
C ASP A 115 4.38 15.91 -23.64
N GLU A 116 5.35 16.71 -23.14
CA GLU A 116 6.72 16.29 -22.95
C GLU A 116 6.84 15.17 -21.91
N LEU A 117 6.25 15.32 -20.73
CA LEU A 117 6.26 14.30 -19.67
C LEU A 117 5.59 13.01 -20.13
N LYS A 118 4.41 13.14 -20.78
CA LYS A 118 3.71 11.98 -21.34
C LYS A 118 4.54 11.27 -22.41
N GLY A 119 5.20 12.03 -23.29
CA GLY A 119 6.06 11.47 -24.35
C GLY A 119 7.30 10.71 -23.84
N ARG A 120 7.67 10.89 -22.57
CA ARG A 120 8.75 10.12 -21.91
C ARG A 120 8.29 8.80 -21.31
N ILE A 121 6.97 8.59 -21.20
CA ILE A 121 6.38 7.37 -20.66
C ILE A 121 6.21 6.35 -21.77
N LYS A 122 6.70 5.14 -21.55
CA LYS A 122 6.42 3.99 -22.41
C LYS A 122 4.98 3.54 -22.13
N GLU A 123 4.03 3.97 -22.96
CA GLU A 123 2.59 3.69 -22.74
C GLU A 123 2.27 2.19 -22.85
N LYS A 124 2.89 1.48 -23.79
CA LYS A 124 2.76 0.01 -23.88
C LYS A 124 3.89 -0.63 -23.09
N ASP A 125 3.60 -1.13 -21.91
CA ASP A 125 4.59 -1.71 -21.01
C ASP A 125 4.02 -2.87 -20.20
N GLU A 126 4.91 -3.66 -19.60
CA GLU A 126 4.53 -4.76 -18.71
C GLU A 126 5.46 -4.82 -17.51
N SER A 127 4.93 -5.29 -16.38
CA SER A 127 5.73 -5.53 -15.19
C SER A 127 6.63 -6.74 -15.38
N VAL A 128 7.72 -6.81 -14.59
CA VAL A 128 8.51 -8.04 -14.50
C VAL A 128 7.60 -9.15 -13.94
N PRO A 129 7.48 -10.29 -14.64
CA PRO A 129 6.68 -11.41 -14.16
C PRO A 129 7.27 -12.02 -12.87
N TYR A 130 6.40 -12.38 -11.93
CA TYR A 130 6.78 -13.17 -10.77
C TYR A 130 6.05 -14.51 -10.75
N LYS A 131 6.69 -15.52 -10.18
CA LYS A 131 6.13 -16.88 -10.09
C LYS A 131 5.41 -17.07 -8.75
N ASP A 132 4.23 -17.64 -8.78
CA ASP A 132 3.54 -18.19 -7.62
C ASP A 132 2.68 -19.39 -8.03
N ASN A 133 2.76 -20.45 -7.28
CA ASN A 133 1.91 -21.63 -7.35
C ASN A 133 1.70 -22.16 -8.78
N GLY A 134 2.79 -22.27 -9.56
CA GLY A 134 2.79 -22.82 -10.93
C GLY A 134 2.38 -21.84 -12.02
N TYR A 135 2.16 -20.57 -11.69
CA TYR A 135 1.84 -19.51 -12.66
C TYR A 135 2.84 -18.37 -12.59
N TRP A 136 3.04 -17.69 -13.73
CA TRP A 136 3.74 -16.42 -13.85
C TRP A 136 2.73 -15.29 -13.90
N TYR A 137 2.75 -14.40 -12.93
CA TYR A 137 1.84 -13.27 -12.81
C TYR A 137 2.53 -11.99 -13.25
N TYR A 138 1.81 -11.15 -13.99
CA TYR A 138 2.29 -9.84 -14.43
C TYR A 138 1.12 -8.92 -14.73
N THR A 139 1.42 -7.64 -14.84
CA THR A 139 0.48 -6.62 -15.34
C THR A 139 1.01 -6.06 -16.64
N ARG A 140 0.11 -5.73 -17.55
CA ARG A 140 0.45 -4.97 -18.75
C ARG A 140 -0.45 -3.77 -18.92
N VAL A 141 0.09 -2.73 -19.54
CA VAL A 141 -0.63 -1.51 -19.89
C VAL A 141 -0.76 -1.42 -21.40
N GLU A 142 -1.92 -1.06 -21.89
CA GLU A 142 -2.21 -0.90 -23.32
C GLU A 142 -2.14 0.57 -23.68
N GLU A 143 -1.61 0.86 -24.88
CA GLU A 143 -1.52 2.24 -25.39
C GLU A 143 -2.88 2.94 -25.40
N GLY A 144 -2.93 4.15 -24.86
CA GLY A 144 -4.16 4.95 -24.77
C GLY A 144 -5.18 4.48 -23.74
N LYS A 145 -4.84 3.46 -22.90
CA LYS A 145 -5.69 2.98 -21.81
C LYS A 145 -5.21 3.53 -20.46
N ASN A 146 -6.14 3.66 -19.52
CA ASN A 146 -5.86 4.26 -18.21
C ASN A 146 -5.52 3.24 -17.13
N TYR A 147 -5.88 1.97 -17.31
CA TYR A 147 -5.78 0.94 -16.28
C TYR A 147 -4.97 -0.25 -16.75
N ALA A 148 -4.44 -1.00 -15.80
CA ALA A 148 -3.70 -2.22 -16.09
C ALA A 148 -4.63 -3.40 -16.42
N VAL A 149 -4.09 -4.33 -17.20
CA VAL A 149 -4.63 -5.68 -17.36
C VAL A 149 -3.79 -6.63 -16.53
N TYR A 150 -4.42 -7.36 -15.62
CA TYR A 150 -3.78 -8.33 -14.73
C TYR A 150 -3.82 -9.70 -15.40
N CYS A 151 -2.65 -10.28 -15.60
CA CYS A 151 -2.47 -11.47 -16.41
C CYS A 151 -1.68 -12.53 -15.66
N ARG A 152 -1.81 -13.79 -16.13
CA ARG A 152 -0.95 -14.89 -15.73
C ARG A 152 -0.68 -15.84 -16.87
N LYS A 153 0.40 -16.63 -16.78
CA LYS A 153 0.75 -17.71 -17.71
C LYS A 153 1.11 -18.96 -16.92
N LYS A 154 0.61 -20.11 -17.35
CA LYS A 154 0.83 -21.37 -16.65
C LYS A 154 2.23 -21.92 -16.92
N GLU A 155 2.96 -22.29 -15.87
CA GLU A 155 4.26 -22.96 -15.86
C GLU A 155 5.40 -22.21 -16.55
N THR A 156 5.20 -21.74 -17.80
CA THR A 156 6.24 -21.05 -18.59
C THR A 156 5.79 -19.69 -19.08
N LEU A 157 6.75 -18.80 -19.35
CA LEU A 157 6.47 -17.48 -19.92
C LEU A 157 5.99 -17.54 -21.38
N ASP A 158 6.19 -18.65 -22.08
CA ASP A 158 5.71 -18.88 -23.43
C ASP A 158 4.28 -19.46 -23.50
N ALA A 159 3.70 -19.80 -22.34
CA ALA A 159 2.34 -20.31 -22.28
C ALA A 159 1.32 -19.23 -22.71
N PRO A 160 0.12 -19.63 -23.17
CA PRO A 160 -0.96 -18.69 -23.47
C PRO A 160 -1.28 -17.79 -22.27
N GLU A 161 -1.53 -16.51 -22.55
CA GLU A 161 -1.97 -15.54 -21.55
C GLU A 161 -3.39 -15.85 -21.07
N GLU A 162 -3.57 -15.85 -19.76
CA GLU A 162 -4.87 -15.86 -19.09
C GLU A 162 -5.08 -14.50 -18.44
N ILE A 163 -6.19 -13.81 -18.78
CA ILE A 163 -6.56 -12.53 -18.15
C ILE A 163 -7.31 -12.81 -16.86
N ILE A 164 -6.70 -12.44 -15.74
CA ILE A 164 -7.31 -12.53 -14.41
C ILE A 164 -8.36 -11.43 -14.25
N HIS A 165 -7.97 -10.18 -14.56
CA HIS A 165 -8.83 -9.01 -14.44
C HIS A 165 -8.40 -7.91 -15.42
N ASN A 166 -9.35 -7.43 -16.24
CA ASN A 166 -9.12 -6.29 -17.12
C ASN A 166 -9.77 -5.05 -16.52
N ALA A 167 -8.96 -4.21 -15.88
CA ALA A 167 -9.45 -3.02 -15.22
C ALA A 167 -9.98 -1.96 -16.21
N ASN A 168 -9.60 -2.01 -17.49
CA ASN A 168 -10.14 -1.12 -18.50
C ASN A 168 -11.58 -1.47 -18.89
N GLU A 169 -11.91 -2.77 -18.98
CA GLU A 169 -13.27 -3.24 -19.27
C GLU A 169 -14.22 -2.96 -18.10
N VAL A 170 -13.79 -3.28 -16.88
CA VAL A 170 -14.63 -3.11 -15.68
C VAL A 170 -14.78 -1.65 -15.30
N GLY A 171 -13.76 -0.82 -15.56
CA GLY A 171 -13.75 0.61 -15.27
C GLY A 171 -14.39 1.47 -16.36
N GLU A 172 -14.82 0.88 -17.50
CA GLU A 172 -15.40 1.63 -18.62
C GLU A 172 -16.65 2.38 -18.18
N GLY A 173 -16.72 3.67 -18.55
CA GLY A 173 -17.84 4.56 -18.21
C GLY A 173 -17.93 4.99 -16.75
N LYS A 174 -17.05 4.53 -15.87
CA LYS A 174 -17.02 4.96 -14.48
C LYS A 174 -16.18 6.24 -14.33
N PRO A 175 -16.61 7.21 -13.50
CA PRO A 175 -15.85 8.43 -13.26
C PRO A 175 -14.52 8.18 -12.53
N TYR A 176 -14.44 7.09 -11.79
CA TYR A 176 -13.25 6.61 -11.09
C TYR A 176 -13.29 5.08 -10.98
N TYR A 177 -12.13 4.45 -11.13
CA TYR A 177 -11.97 3.03 -10.90
C TYR A 177 -10.52 2.73 -10.44
N SER A 178 -10.37 1.89 -9.45
CA SER A 178 -9.08 1.43 -8.98
C SER A 178 -9.19 0.01 -8.45
N VAL A 179 -8.16 -0.79 -8.65
CA VAL A 179 -8.04 -2.16 -8.14
C VAL A 179 -6.97 -2.20 -7.06
N ALA A 180 -7.28 -2.81 -5.93
CA ALA A 180 -6.29 -3.11 -4.90
C ALA A 180 -6.53 -4.50 -4.34
N GLY A 181 -5.50 -5.33 -4.41
CA GLY A 181 -5.52 -6.72 -4.01
C GLY A 181 -6.21 -7.62 -5.03
N LEU A 182 -5.42 -8.45 -5.67
CA LEU A 182 -5.87 -9.60 -6.42
C LEU A 182 -5.23 -10.82 -5.76
N GLU A 183 -6.04 -11.56 -5.01
CA GLU A 183 -5.56 -12.74 -4.29
C GLU A 183 -6.16 -14.00 -4.94
N VAL A 184 -5.32 -14.80 -5.56
CA VAL A 184 -5.72 -16.06 -6.20
C VAL A 184 -5.72 -17.18 -5.15
N SER A 185 -6.77 -18.02 -5.17
CA SER A 185 -6.86 -19.21 -4.31
C SER A 185 -5.75 -20.23 -4.61
N ASP A 186 -5.37 -21.04 -3.61
CA ASP A 186 -4.26 -22.00 -3.76
C ASP A 186 -4.49 -23.06 -4.86
N ASN A 187 -5.76 -23.37 -5.20
CA ASN A 187 -6.10 -24.24 -6.34
C ASN A 187 -6.12 -23.52 -7.69
N ASN A 188 -5.78 -22.21 -7.74
CA ASN A 188 -5.74 -21.39 -8.95
C ASN A 188 -7.10 -21.18 -9.67
N GLU A 189 -8.23 -21.46 -9.04
CA GLU A 189 -9.55 -21.41 -9.67
C GLU A 189 -10.34 -20.13 -9.40
N MET A 190 -10.10 -19.47 -8.25
CA MET A 190 -10.81 -18.27 -7.84
C MET A 190 -9.85 -17.12 -7.62
N VAL A 191 -10.33 -15.89 -7.81
CA VAL A 191 -9.61 -14.68 -7.41
C VAL A 191 -10.53 -13.77 -6.60
N ALA A 192 -10.03 -13.26 -5.48
CA ALA A 192 -10.63 -12.18 -4.71
C ALA A 192 -10.09 -10.85 -5.25
N VAL A 193 -10.97 -9.92 -5.63
CA VAL A 193 -10.64 -8.63 -6.24
C VAL A 193 -11.25 -7.50 -5.43
N GLY A 194 -10.41 -6.56 -5.00
CA GLY A 194 -10.86 -5.31 -4.37
C GLY A 194 -10.98 -4.19 -5.39
N GLU A 195 -12.17 -3.60 -5.51
CA GLU A 195 -12.50 -2.55 -6.49
C GLU A 195 -12.98 -1.28 -5.79
N ASP A 196 -12.32 -0.12 -6.01
CA ASP A 196 -12.78 1.19 -5.54
C ASP A 196 -13.35 1.99 -6.72
N GLU A 197 -14.62 2.36 -6.63
CA GLU A 197 -15.34 3.16 -7.63
C GLU A 197 -15.62 4.60 -7.16
N VAL A 198 -15.13 4.94 -5.95
CA VAL A 198 -15.49 6.19 -5.24
C VAL A 198 -14.29 7.10 -5.01
N SER A 199 -13.06 6.61 -5.21
CA SER A 199 -11.81 7.32 -4.88
C SER A 199 -11.61 7.59 -3.37
N ARG A 200 -12.10 6.68 -2.52
CA ARG A 200 -12.04 6.81 -1.05
C ARG A 200 -11.31 5.66 -0.39
N ARG A 201 -10.71 4.76 -1.16
CA ARG A 201 -10.13 3.52 -0.63
C ARG A 201 -11.14 2.71 0.18
N LEU A 202 -12.42 2.76 -0.23
CA LEU A 202 -13.51 1.92 0.23
C LEU A 202 -13.79 0.88 -0.85
N TYR A 203 -13.18 -0.28 -0.68
CA TYR A 203 -13.23 -1.30 -1.72
C TYR A 203 -14.46 -2.18 -1.61
N LYS A 204 -14.93 -2.62 -2.78
CA LYS A 204 -15.89 -3.72 -2.92
C LYS A 204 -15.07 -4.98 -3.17
N LEU A 205 -15.14 -5.95 -2.29
CA LEU A 205 -14.53 -7.26 -2.49
C LEU A 205 -15.51 -8.13 -3.29
N ARG A 206 -15.03 -8.67 -4.40
CA ARG A 206 -15.74 -9.58 -5.29
C ARG A 206 -14.90 -10.80 -5.61
N PHE A 207 -15.56 -11.89 -5.97
CA PHE A 207 -14.92 -13.16 -6.29
C PHE A 207 -15.20 -13.53 -7.73
N LYS A 208 -14.15 -13.90 -8.49
CA LYS A 208 -14.26 -14.30 -9.89
C LYS A 208 -13.73 -15.72 -10.06
N ASN A 209 -14.47 -16.56 -10.74
CA ASN A 209 -14.02 -17.86 -11.19
C ASN A 209 -13.11 -17.68 -12.42
N LEU A 210 -11.86 -18.10 -12.33
CA LEU A 210 -10.87 -17.88 -13.37
C LEU A 210 -11.04 -18.83 -14.57
N LYS A 211 -11.78 -19.93 -14.40
CA LYS A 211 -12.07 -20.88 -15.47
C LYS A 211 -13.26 -20.43 -16.33
N THR A 212 -14.33 -19.92 -15.69
CA THR A 212 -15.53 -19.48 -16.41
C THR A 212 -15.50 -17.98 -16.74
N GLY A 213 -14.72 -17.19 -16.02
CA GLY A 213 -14.70 -15.74 -16.09
C GLY A 213 -15.85 -15.05 -15.35
N GLU A 214 -16.74 -15.82 -14.73
CA GLU A 214 -17.93 -15.30 -14.04
C GLU A 214 -17.61 -14.85 -12.62
N TYR A 215 -18.28 -13.77 -12.19
CA TYR A 215 -18.23 -13.33 -10.81
C TYR A 215 -19.31 -14.04 -9.98
N SER A 216 -18.96 -14.37 -8.76
CA SER A 216 -19.96 -14.76 -7.75
C SER A 216 -20.96 -13.62 -7.52
N PRO A 217 -22.22 -13.92 -7.15
CA PRO A 217 -23.27 -12.91 -7.04
C PRO A 217 -23.07 -11.94 -5.87
N GLU A 218 -22.35 -12.36 -4.83
CA GLU A 218 -22.12 -11.57 -3.64
C GLU A 218 -21.09 -10.46 -3.86
N THR A 219 -21.25 -9.39 -3.09
CA THR A 219 -20.30 -8.27 -3.03
C THR A 219 -20.20 -7.79 -1.59
N ILE A 220 -18.99 -7.70 -1.07
CA ILE A 220 -18.72 -7.20 0.28
C ILE A 220 -18.20 -5.77 0.16
N SER A 221 -18.91 -4.80 0.74
CA SER A 221 -18.58 -3.39 0.64
C SER A 221 -17.74 -2.90 1.82
N ASN A 222 -17.09 -1.75 1.64
CA ASN A 222 -16.32 -1.05 2.69
C ASN A 222 -15.12 -1.84 3.21
N THR A 223 -14.53 -2.68 2.36
CA THR A 223 -13.34 -3.44 2.72
C THR A 223 -12.06 -2.62 2.59
N GLU A 224 -10.98 -3.05 3.26
CA GLU A 224 -9.63 -2.58 3.01
C GLU A 224 -9.10 -3.22 1.72
N GLY A 225 -8.47 -2.42 0.85
CA GLY A 225 -7.88 -2.94 -0.37
C GLY A 225 -6.54 -3.64 -0.12
N GLY A 226 -6.37 -4.81 -0.73
CA GLY A 226 -5.10 -5.54 -0.67
C GLY A 226 -4.84 -6.33 0.62
N SER A 227 -5.78 -6.35 1.55
CA SER A 227 -5.71 -7.15 2.77
C SER A 227 -6.77 -8.26 2.73
N TYR A 228 -6.49 -9.30 1.93
CA TYR A 228 -7.32 -10.49 1.80
C TYR A 228 -6.47 -11.73 2.01
N ALA A 229 -7.00 -12.75 2.66
CA ALA A 229 -6.29 -14.01 2.87
C ALA A 229 -7.22 -15.21 2.63
N TRP A 230 -6.90 -16.04 1.65
CA TRP A 230 -7.56 -17.32 1.45
C TRP A 230 -7.16 -18.32 2.53
N ALA A 231 -8.11 -19.07 3.03
CA ALA A 231 -7.80 -20.31 3.76
C ALA A 231 -7.39 -21.42 2.78
N ALA A 232 -6.81 -22.49 3.29
CA ALA A 232 -6.36 -23.62 2.49
C ALA A 232 -7.51 -24.46 1.87
N ASP A 233 -8.75 -24.21 2.30
CA ASP A 233 -9.95 -24.84 1.74
C ASP A 233 -10.37 -24.26 0.38
N ASN A 234 -9.73 -23.16 -0.07
CA ASN A 234 -10.04 -22.44 -1.32
C ASN A 234 -11.49 -21.90 -1.40
N LYS A 235 -12.15 -21.74 -0.29
CA LYS A 235 -13.53 -21.27 -0.17
C LYS A 235 -13.67 -20.13 0.83
N THR A 236 -12.87 -20.17 1.88
CA THR A 236 -12.94 -19.18 2.96
C THR A 236 -11.93 -18.07 2.72
N VAL A 237 -12.39 -16.81 2.81
CA VAL A 237 -11.56 -15.61 2.71
C VAL A 237 -11.71 -14.78 3.97
N PHE A 238 -10.58 -14.33 4.51
CA PHE A 238 -10.51 -13.32 5.57
C PHE A 238 -10.28 -11.96 4.95
N TYR A 239 -10.99 -10.95 5.45
CA TYR A 239 -10.96 -9.59 4.93
C TYR A 239 -11.17 -8.56 6.04
N ILE A 240 -10.82 -7.32 5.78
CA ILE A 240 -10.93 -6.22 6.74
C ILE A 240 -12.07 -5.29 6.35
N ILE A 241 -12.91 -4.92 7.32
CA ILE A 241 -13.90 -3.85 7.20
C ILE A 241 -13.34 -2.55 7.76
N LYS A 242 -13.62 -1.45 7.08
CA LYS A 242 -13.22 -0.09 7.45
C LYS A 242 -14.31 0.65 8.21
N ASP A 243 -13.90 1.44 9.18
CA ASP A 243 -14.73 2.47 9.78
C ASP A 243 -14.93 3.62 8.76
N LEU A 244 -16.18 3.97 8.51
CA LEU A 244 -16.53 4.94 7.46
C LEU A 244 -16.21 6.40 7.82
N THR A 245 -15.93 6.68 9.09
CA THR A 245 -15.57 8.01 9.58
C THR A 245 -14.08 8.23 9.53
N THR A 246 -13.31 7.27 10.07
CA THR A 246 -11.85 7.35 10.14
C THR A 246 -11.18 6.79 8.90
N LEU A 247 -11.87 5.96 8.13
CA LEU A 247 -11.36 5.16 7.00
C LEU A 247 -10.25 4.18 7.39
N LEU A 248 -10.15 3.84 8.68
CA LEU A 248 -9.23 2.82 9.17
C LEU A 248 -9.90 1.45 9.17
N GLY A 249 -9.14 0.42 8.83
CA GLY A 249 -9.53 -0.95 9.06
C GLY A 249 -9.63 -1.23 10.56
N PHE A 250 -10.72 -1.83 11.03
CA PHE A 250 -10.89 -2.07 12.46
C PHE A 250 -11.47 -3.44 12.80
N GLN A 251 -12.02 -4.17 11.84
CA GLN A 251 -12.56 -5.51 12.05
C GLN A 251 -12.04 -6.47 10.99
N VAL A 252 -11.72 -7.70 11.39
CA VAL A 252 -11.44 -8.81 10.46
C VAL A 252 -12.65 -9.75 10.48
N TRP A 253 -13.11 -10.10 9.29
CA TRP A 253 -14.24 -10.97 9.07
C TRP A 253 -13.84 -12.18 8.24
N ARG A 254 -14.61 -13.25 8.34
CA ARG A 254 -14.47 -14.48 7.57
C ARG A 254 -15.71 -14.67 6.71
N HIS A 255 -15.50 -14.83 5.41
CA HIS A 255 -16.51 -15.09 4.39
C HIS A 255 -16.33 -16.46 3.76
N GLU A 256 -17.41 -17.18 3.50
CA GLU A 256 -17.41 -18.38 2.66
C GLU A 256 -17.95 -18.01 1.27
N VAL A 257 -17.11 -18.08 0.24
CA VAL A 257 -17.45 -17.68 -1.14
C VAL A 257 -18.68 -18.42 -1.64
N GLY A 258 -19.61 -17.69 -2.26
CA GLY A 258 -20.89 -18.20 -2.72
C GLY A 258 -22.01 -18.11 -1.68
N THR A 259 -21.76 -17.52 -0.49
CA THR A 259 -22.79 -17.30 0.54
C THR A 259 -23.17 -15.83 0.67
N ASP A 260 -24.31 -15.55 1.32
CA ASP A 260 -24.70 -14.16 1.62
C ASP A 260 -23.74 -13.56 2.67
N PRO A 261 -23.11 -12.40 2.41
CA PRO A 261 -22.20 -11.72 3.35
C PRO A 261 -22.83 -11.39 4.72
N LYS A 262 -24.15 -11.42 4.85
CA LYS A 262 -24.83 -11.29 6.14
C LYS A 262 -24.53 -12.45 7.10
N ASN A 263 -24.08 -13.58 6.56
CA ASN A 263 -23.70 -14.76 7.33
C ASN A 263 -22.23 -14.75 7.75
N ASP A 264 -21.47 -13.72 7.35
CA ASP A 264 -20.07 -13.60 7.67
C ASP A 264 -19.83 -13.50 9.18
N VAL A 265 -18.69 -14.01 9.60
CA VAL A 265 -18.33 -14.07 11.02
C VAL A 265 -17.20 -13.10 11.31
N LYS A 266 -17.44 -12.16 12.24
CA LYS A 266 -16.38 -11.32 12.76
C LYS A 266 -15.42 -12.16 13.64
N VAL A 267 -14.15 -12.20 13.26
CA VAL A 267 -13.11 -13.00 13.94
C VAL A 267 -12.16 -12.15 14.78
N TYR A 268 -12.09 -10.84 14.51
CA TYR A 268 -11.28 -9.90 15.27
C TYR A 268 -11.88 -8.49 15.22
N GLU A 269 -11.65 -7.72 16.27
CA GLU A 269 -11.97 -6.29 16.32
C GLU A 269 -10.88 -5.53 17.05
N GLU A 270 -10.30 -4.53 16.38
CA GLU A 270 -9.40 -3.56 16.98
C GLU A 270 -10.22 -2.41 17.59
N LYS A 271 -10.06 -2.23 18.90
CA LYS A 271 -10.80 -1.21 19.65
C LYS A 271 -10.03 0.09 19.83
N ASP A 272 -8.72 0.03 19.63
CA ASP A 272 -7.86 1.21 19.68
C ASP A 272 -7.64 1.77 18.27
N ASN A 273 -8.31 2.87 17.97
CA ASN A 273 -8.30 3.52 16.66
C ASN A 273 -6.94 4.16 16.27
N ARG A 274 -5.91 3.99 17.08
CA ARG A 274 -4.54 4.36 16.74
C ARG A 274 -3.79 3.24 16.02
N HIS A 275 -4.32 2.02 16.06
CA HIS A 275 -3.69 0.86 15.45
C HIS A 275 -4.14 0.65 14.01
N TYR A 276 -3.21 0.24 13.18
CA TYR A 276 -3.46 -0.27 11.84
C TYR A 276 -3.51 -1.78 11.89
N ILE A 277 -4.52 -2.37 11.28
CA ILE A 277 -4.64 -3.82 11.19
C ILE A 277 -4.40 -4.33 9.78
N GLY A 278 -3.83 -5.53 9.69
CA GLY A 278 -3.61 -6.26 8.46
C GLY A 278 -4.08 -7.71 8.57
N VAL A 279 -4.48 -8.31 7.46
CA VAL A 279 -4.71 -9.75 7.35
C VAL A 279 -3.92 -10.28 6.17
N GLY A 280 -3.28 -11.43 6.34
CA GLY A 280 -2.45 -12.05 5.32
C GLY A 280 -2.15 -13.51 5.65
N ARG A 281 -1.17 -14.08 4.97
CA ARG A 281 -0.68 -15.44 5.23
C ARG A 281 0.83 -15.42 5.47
N THR A 282 1.30 -16.37 6.27
CA THR A 282 2.73 -16.66 6.33
C THR A 282 3.25 -17.08 4.96
N LYS A 283 4.53 -16.86 4.70
CA LYS A 283 5.19 -17.22 3.43
C LYS A 283 5.02 -18.69 3.06
N SER A 284 5.01 -19.56 4.05
CA SER A 284 4.72 -20.99 3.91
C SER A 284 3.26 -21.30 3.54
N LYS A 285 2.38 -20.30 3.52
CA LYS A 285 0.92 -20.42 3.36
C LYS A 285 0.20 -21.26 4.44
N LYS A 286 0.91 -21.66 5.51
CA LYS A 286 0.35 -22.53 6.55
C LYS A 286 -0.59 -21.80 7.51
N TYR A 287 -0.31 -20.55 7.82
CA TYR A 287 -1.11 -19.77 8.76
C TYR A 287 -1.70 -18.53 8.11
N VAL A 288 -2.96 -18.25 8.45
CA VAL A 288 -3.55 -16.92 8.27
C VAL A 288 -3.13 -16.09 9.47
N THR A 289 -2.70 -14.85 9.23
CA THR A 289 -2.21 -13.94 10.26
C THR A 289 -3.05 -12.67 10.30
N ILE A 290 -3.24 -12.13 11.50
CA ILE A 290 -3.74 -10.78 11.73
C ILE A 290 -2.64 -10.00 12.43
N SER A 291 -2.25 -8.85 11.89
CA SER A 291 -1.38 -7.89 12.55
C SER A 291 -2.19 -6.71 13.09
N SER A 292 -1.77 -6.15 14.21
CA SER A 292 -2.27 -4.90 14.77
C SER A 292 -1.09 -4.09 15.29
N GLU A 293 -0.86 -2.91 14.70
CA GLU A 293 0.37 -2.16 14.88
C GLU A 293 0.09 -0.69 15.20
N LEU A 294 0.77 -0.17 16.20
CA LEU A 294 0.83 1.25 16.52
C LEU A 294 2.20 1.80 16.10
N SER A 295 2.34 2.08 14.80
CA SER A 295 3.60 2.57 14.22
C SER A 295 4.79 1.73 14.72
N GLU A 296 5.89 2.36 15.14
CA GLU A 296 7.07 1.69 15.70
C GLU A 296 7.01 1.56 17.24
N GLN A 297 5.83 1.65 17.85
CA GLN A 297 5.69 1.66 19.31
C GLN A 297 5.29 0.31 19.87
N GLN A 298 4.43 -0.42 19.19
CA GLN A 298 4.03 -1.78 19.58
C GLN A 298 3.35 -2.52 18.45
N SER A 299 3.45 -3.84 18.46
CA SER A 299 2.73 -4.73 17.56
C SER A 299 2.09 -5.89 18.34
N GLU A 300 1.04 -6.46 17.76
CA GLU A 300 0.43 -7.72 18.17
C GLU A 300 0.11 -8.52 16.91
N HIS A 301 0.48 -9.78 16.91
CA HIS A 301 0.11 -10.71 15.84
C HIS A 301 -0.77 -11.83 16.39
N ARG A 302 -1.68 -12.27 15.54
CA ARG A 302 -2.52 -13.45 15.76
C ARG A 302 -2.36 -14.38 14.58
N PHE A 303 -2.54 -15.67 14.82
CA PHE A 303 -2.41 -16.68 13.78
C PHE A 303 -3.46 -17.76 13.90
N LEU A 304 -3.85 -18.33 12.77
CA LEU A 304 -4.82 -19.41 12.62
C LEU A 304 -4.26 -20.41 11.61
N ASP A 305 -4.35 -21.71 11.88
CA ASP A 305 -4.02 -22.73 10.87
C ASP A 305 -4.94 -22.56 9.65
N ALA A 306 -4.37 -22.36 8.48
CA ALA A 306 -5.13 -22.11 7.25
C ALA A 306 -6.01 -23.31 6.82
N THR A 307 -5.74 -24.51 7.35
CA THR A 307 -6.55 -25.72 7.12
C THR A 307 -7.79 -25.82 8.02
N ASP A 308 -7.85 -24.98 9.08
CA ASP A 308 -9.00 -24.88 9.98
C ASP A 308 -9.56 -23.45 10.00
N PRO A 309 -10.21 -22.99 8.92
CA PRO A 309 -10.68 -21.60 8.81
C PRO A 309 -11.78 -21.26 9.81
N LYS A 310 -12.40 -22.26 10.44
CA LYS A 310 -13.45 -22.06 11.48
C LYS A 310 -12.90 -22.03 12.90
N GLY A 311 -11.60 -22.30 13.07
CA GLY A 311 -10.89 -22.21 14.33
C GLY A 311 -10.78 -20.77 14.87
N GLU A 312 -10.14 -20.63 16.02
CA GLU A 312 -9.92 -19.35 16.69
C GLU A 312 -8.48 -18.83 16.42
N PHE A 313 -8.37 -17.54 16.15
CA PHE A 313 -7.07 -16.87 16.06
C PHE A 313 -6.41 -16.83 17.44
N LYS A 314 -5.21 -17.42 17.54
CA LYS A 314 -4.39 -17.41 18.74
C LYS A 314 -3.53 -16.16 18.76
N VAL A 315 -3.45 -15.50 19.93
CA VAL A 315 -2.49 -14.40 20.14
C VAL A 315 -1.08 -14.99 20.13
N PHE A 316 -0.18 -14.41 19.32
CA PHE A 316 1.20 -14.84 19.26
C PHE A 316 1.98 -14.42 20.52
N HIS A 317 1.97 -13.13 20.79
CA HIS A 317 2.44 -12.55 22.04
C HIS A 317 1.55 -11.36 22.39
N PRO A 318 1.11 -11.21 23.65
CA PRO A 318 0.26 -10.10 24.06
C PRO A 318 0.92 -8.74 23.81
N ARG A 319 0.13 -7.78 23.42
CA ARG A 319 0.53 -6.39 23.16
C ARG A 319 1.31 -5.83 24.36
N THR A 320 2.49 -5.30 24.08
CA THR A 320 3.37 -4.72 25.09
C THR A 320 3.94 -3.41 24.54
N MET A 321 3.77 -2.31 25.29
CA MET A 321 4.31 -1.01 24.89
C MET A 321 5.85 -1.08 24.77
N GLY A 322 6.39 -0.55 23.67
CA GLY A 322 7.81 -0.57 23.35
C GLY A 322 8.29 -1.85 22.69
N LEU A 323 7.44 -2.90 22.58
CA LEU A 323 7.79 -4.13 21.89
C LEU A 323 7.18 -4.12 20.47
N VAL A 324 8.07 -4.14 19.48
CA VAL A 324 7.74 -4.28 18.06
C VAL A 324 8.29 -5.63 17.58
N TYR A 325 7.44 -6.37 16.85
CA TYR A 325 7.88 -7.63 16.27
C TYR A 325 7.02 -7.97 15.04
N ASP A 326 7.65 -8.68 14.09
CA ASP A 326 7.04 -9.29 12.91
C ASP A 326 7.24 -10.80 12.99
N ILE A 327 6.32 -11.56 12.41
CA ILE A 327 6.39 -13.02 12.42
C ILE A 327 6.29 -13.62 11.02
N ASP A 328 7.00 -14.71 10.79
CA ASP A 328 6.76 -15.62 9.67
C ASP A 328 7.03 -17.06 10.08
N HIS A 329 6.60 -18.02 9.27
CA HIS A 329 6.62 -19.44 9.59
C HIS A 329 7.52 -20.24 8.65
N TYR A 330 8.33 -21.13 9.22
CA TYR A 330 9.10 -22.11 8.49
C TYR A 330 9.20 -23.44 9.27
N ASN A 331 8.79 -24.53 8.63
CA ASN A 331 8.76 -25.89 9.19
C ASN A 331 7.98 -25.99 10.52
N ASP A 332 8.65 -26.24 11.62
CA ASP A 332 8.11 -26.44 12.97
C ASP A 332 8.28 -25.21 13.89
N LYS A 333 8.62 -24.05 13.30
CA LYS A 333 8.95 -22.84 14.05
C LYS A 333 8.33 -21.58 13.43
N PHE A 334 8.13 -20.59 14.29
CA PHE A 334 8.02 -19.21 13.87
C PHE A 334 9.37 -18.50 13.97
N TYR A 335 9.64 -17.61 13.04
CA TYR A 335 10.73 -16.65 13.06
C TYR A 335 10.18 -15.28 13.40
N ILE A 336 10.92 -14.54 14.24
CA ILE A 336 10.47 -13.29 14.82
C ILE A 336 11.57 -12.23 14.64
N ARG A 337 11.31 -11.21 13.83
CA ARG A 337 12.13 -10.00 13.84
C ARG A 337 11.61 -9.11 14.96
N THR A 338 12.46 -8.64 15.87
CA THR A 338 12.01 -7.88 17.03
C THR A 338 13.06 -6.90 17.54
N ASN A 339 12.56 -5.83 18.19
CA ASN A 339 13.38 -4.88 18.95
C ASN A 339 13.58 -5.30 20.42
N LEU A 340 13.18 -6.51 20.83
CA LEU A 340 13.38 -7.02 22.19
C LEU A 340 14.86 -6.99 22.55
N ASP A 341 15.26 -6.12 23.49
CA ASP A 341 16.65 -5.86 23.90
C ASP A 341 17.59 -5.61 22.69
N ALA A 342 17.09 -4.95 21.63
CA ALA A 342 17.76 -4.83 20.36
C ALA A 342 17.37 -3.54 19.61
N THR A 343 18.10 -2.46 19.82
CA THR A 343 17.82 -1.15 19.18
C THR A 343 17.78 -1.24 17.64
N ASN A 344 18.66 -2.05 17.06
CA ASN A 344 18.75 -2.26 15.61
C ASN A 344 18.06 -3.57 15.15
N PHE A 345 17.13 -4.07 15.96
CA PHE A 345 16.44 -5.34 15.77
C PHE A 345 17.35 -6.56 15.77
N ARG A 346 16.75 -7.70 15.98
CA ARG A 346 17.34 -9.04 15.96
C ARG A 346 16.35 -10.03 15.34
N LEU A 347 16.82 -11.17 14.88
CA LEU A 347 15.98 -12.28 14.47
C LEU A 347 15.99 -13.36 15.54
N MET A 348 14.82 -13.82 15.92
CA MET A 348 14.59 -14.88 16.88
C MET A 348 13.72 -15.99 16.28
N GLU A 349 13.63 -17.14 16.95
CA GLU A 349 12.75 -18.25 16.62
C GLU A 349 12.02 -18.76 17.84
N CYS A 350 10.85 -19.37 17.66
CA CYS A 350 10.15 -20.08 18.74
C CYS A 350 9.35 -21.29 18.21
N PRO A 351 9.03 -22.27 19.09
CA PRO A 351 8.16 -23.39 18.71
C PRO A 351 6.73 -22.93 18.40
N LEU A 352 5.99 -23.68 17.58
CA LEU A 352 4.59 -23.39 17.22
C LEU A 352 3.62 -23.38 18.42
N THR A 353 3.94 -24.10 19.48
CA THR A 353 3.08 -24.26 20.67
C THR A 353 3.30 -23.22 21.75
N ASN A 354 4.47 -22.57 21.78
CA ASN A 354 4.89 -21.62 22.81
C ASN A 354 5.46 -20.36 22.14
N THR A 355 4.57 -19.46 21.76
CA THR A 355 4.93 -18.31 20.93
C THR A 355 5.24 -17.03 21.68
N THR A 356 5.09 -17.02 23.03
CA THR A 356 5.41 -15.83 23.83
C THR A 356 6.92 -15.60 23.96
N LYS A 357 7.30 -14.34 24.19
CA LYS A 357 8.70 -13.86 24.16
C LYS A 357 9.65 -14.62 25.07
N GLU A 358 9.16 -15.25 26.14
CA GLU A 358 9.95 -16.07 27.06
C GLU A 358 10.54 -17.30 26.38
N ASN A 359 9.98 -17.71 25.24
CA ASN A 359 10.41 -18.87 24.45
C ASN A 359 11.19 -18.48 23.18
N TRP A 360 11.42 -17.17 22.97
CA TRP A 360 12.16 -16.72 21.80
C TRP A 360 13.66 -16.97 21.98
N LYS A 361 14.25 -17.67 21.02
CA LYS A 361 15.68 -17.96 20.96
C LYS A 361 16.32 -17.17 19.85
N GLU A 362 17.52 -16.64 20.09
CA GLU A 362 18.25 -15.83 19.12
C GLU A 362 18.71 -16.67 17.92
N VAL A 363 18.50 -16.13 16.72
CA VAL A 363 19.01 -16.67 15.45
C VAL A 363 20.05 -15.71 14.85
N ILE A 364 19.73 -14.42 14.79
CA ILE A 364 20.67 -13.36 14.36
C ILE A 364 20.69 -12.31 15.46
N PRO A 365 21.86 -12.07 16.09
CA PRO A 365 21.98 -11.13 17.19
C PRO A 365 21.82 -9.67 16.74
N ASN A 366 21.47 -8.81 17.69
CA ASN A 366 21.52 -7.37 17.50
C ASN A 366 22.96 -6.91 17.23
N ARG A 367 23.16 -6.03 16.27
CA ARG A 367 24.44 -5.41 15.93
C ARG A 367 24.32 -3.89 16.00
N LYS A 368 25.33 -3.23 16.57
CA LYS A 368 25.29 -1.75 16.73
C LYS A 368 25.42 -0.99 15.43
N ASP A 369 26.09 -1.57 14.45
CA ASP A 369 26.46 -1.00 13.15
C ASP A 369 25.56 -1.48 12.00
N VAL A 370 24.59 -2.37 12.27
CA VAL A 370 23.70 -2.94 11.28
C VAL A 370 22.26 -2.93 11.79
N TYR A 371 21.36 -2.29 11.04
CA TYR A 371 19.93 -2.36 11.28
C TYR A 371 19.33 -3.54 10.52
N LEU A 372 18.73 -4.50 11.22
CA LEU A 372 18.02 -5.63 10.63
C LEU A 372 16.64 -5.16 10.15
N ALA A 373 16.57 -4.80 8.85
CA ALA A 373 15.39 -4.20 8.27
C ALA A 373 14.26 -5.20 8.02
N GLY A 374 14.60 -6.46 7.69
CA GLY A 374 13.61 -7.49 7.41
C GLY A 374 14.22 -8.86 7.14
N PHE A 375 13.36 -9.84 6.97
CA PHE A 375 13.73 -11.18 6.52
C PHE A 375 12.64 -11.76 5.62
N THR A 376 13.02 -12.67 4.74
CA THR A 376 12.09 -13.42 3.88
C THR A 376 12.49 -14.89 3.90
N LEU A 377 11.53 -15.76 4.22
CA LEU A 377 11.73 -17.19 4.30
C LEU A 377 11.37 -17.86 2.96
N PHE A 378 12.25 -18.72 2.50
CA PHE A 378 12.02 -19.65 1.40
C PHE A 378 12.34 -21.06 1.86
N LYS A 379 11.92 -22.05 1.10
CA LYS A 379 12.15 -23.46 1.43
C LYS A 379 13.64 -23.78 1.69
N ASP A 380 14.51 -23.34 0.79
CA ASP A 380 15.94 -23.65 0.84
C ASP A 380 16.79 -22.48 1.33
N HIS A 381 16.25 -21.26 1.38
CA HIS A 381 16.99 -20.05 1.73
C HIS A 381 16.21 -19.15 2.69
N MET A 382 16.95 -18.35 3.43
CA MET A 382 16.45 -17.15 4.10
C MET A 382 17.21 -15.95 3.54
N VAL A 383 16.51 -14.90 3.14
CA VAL A 383 17.12 -13.64 2.74
C VAL A 383 16.88 -12.61 3.84
N VAL A 384 17.97 -12.03 4.34
CA VAL A 384 17.93 -11.01 5.39
C VAL A 384 18.30 -9.67 4.78
N SER A 385 17.44 -8.67 4.98
CA SER A 385 17.67 -7.29 4.55
C SER A 385 18.32 -6.49 5.68
N GLU A 386 19.50 -5.94 5.44
CA GLU A 386 20.33 -5.27 6.43
C GLU A 386 20.77 -3.90 5.94
N LEU A 387 20.44 -2.84 6.70
CA LEU A 387 20.98 -1.51 6.43
C LEU A 387 22.34 -1.37 7.15
N ARG A 388 23.39 -1.21 6.38
CA ARG A 388 24.75 -1.06 6.84
C ARG A 388 25.45 0.06 6.07
N GLU A 389 26.11 0.97 6.75
CA GLU A 389 26.86 2.09 6.14
C GLU A 389 26.00 2.92 5.15
N GLY A 390 24.71 3.05 5.41
CA GLY A 390 23.76 3.76 4.54
C GLY A 390 23.26 2.98 3.32
N LEU A 391 23.68 1.72 3.14
CA LEU A 391 23.31 0.88 2.01
C LEU A 391 22.48 -0.32 2.48
N MET A 392 21.42 -0.65 1.72
CA MET A 392 20.64 -1.85 1.95
C MET A 392 21.36 -3.06 1.35
N ASN A 393 21.77 -4.00 2.20
CA ASN A 393 22.45 -5.23 1.82
C ASN A 393 21.50 -6.40 1.95
N LEU A 394 21.59 -7.36 1.03
CA LEU A 394 20.85 -8.61 1.06
C LEU A 394 21.81 -9.73 1.40
N ARG A 395 21.57 -10.40 2.54
CA ARG A 395 22.30 -11.57 3.01
C ARG A 395 21.47 -12.81 2.77
N VAL A 396 21.98 -13.73 1.97
CA VAL A 396 21.35 -15.02 1.68
C VAL A 396 21.96 -16.08 2.57
N ILE A 397 21.12 -16.81 3.30
CA ILE A 397 21.49 -17.89 4.22
C ILE A 397 20.87 -19.18 3.71
N ASP A 398 21.66 -20.22 3.44
CA ASP A 398 21.17 -21.56 3.13
C ASP A 398 20.50 -22.17 4.36
N GLN A 399 19.29 -22.73 4.20
CA GLN A 399 18.53 -23.29 5.32
C GLN A 399 19.11 -24.63 5.83
N LYS A 400 19.83 -25.36 4.99
CA LYS A 400 20.34 -26.68 5.29
C LYS A 400 21.68 -26.64 6.03
N ASP A 401 22.69 -26.01 5.45
CA ASP A 401 24.05 -25.99 5.99
C ASP A 401 24.44 -24.69 6.68
N LYS A 402 23.55 -23.69 6.63
CA LYS A 402 23.73 -22.36 7.25
C LYS A 402 24.90 -21.55 6.68
N THR A 403 25.40 -21.93 5.51
CA THR A 403 26.34 -21.07 4.78
C THR A 403 25.64 -19.78 4.36
N GLU A 404 26.40 -18.69 4.32
CA GLU A 404 25.84 -17.37 4.02
C GLU A 404 26.76 -16.53 3.13
N HIS A 405 26.15 -15.65 2.35
CA HIS A 405 26.85 -14.66 1.58
C HIS A 405 26.00 -13.41 1.37
N TYR A 406 26.67 -12.28 1.10
CA TYR A 406 26.00 -11.05 0.67
C TYR A 406 25.97 -10.96 -0.84
N LEU A 407 24.85 -10.48 -1.39
CA LEU A 407 24.79 -10.11 -2.80
C LEU A 407 25.73 -8.92 -3.02
N GLN A 408 26.53 -8.99 -4.10
CA GLN A 408 27.49 -7.99 -4.45
C GLN A 408 26.95 -7.11 -5.59
N PHE A 409 27.18 -5.81 -5.52
CA PHE A 409 26.84 -4.83 -6.54
C PHE A 409 28.11 -4.10 -6.98
N GLU A 410 28.19 -3.76 -8.27
CA GLU A 410 29.37 -3.08 -8.83
C GLU A 410 29.40 -1.58 -8.47
N GLU A 411 28.22 -0.98 -8.30
CA GLU A 411 28.09 0.44 -7.96
C GLU A 411 28.44 0.70 -6.49
N PRO A 412 29.13 1.82 -6.19
CA PRO A 412 29.48 2.21 -4.82
C PRO A 412 28.27 2.67 -4.00
N ALA A 413 27.15 3.01 -4.66
CA ALA A 413 25.88 3.38 -4.04
C ALA A 413 24.72 2.72 -4.79
N TYR A 414 23.87 2.00 -4.07
CA TYR A 414 22.74 1.24 -4.62
C TYR A 414 21.60 1.14 -3.62
N LEU A 415 20.43 0.81 -4.14
CA LEU A 415 19.28 0.39 -3.36
C LEU A 415 18.91 -1.03 -3.80
N SER A 416 18.93 -1.97 -2.87
CA SER A 416 18.51 -3.34 -3.11
C SER A 416 17.36 -3.75 -2.21
N SER A 417 16.46 -4.58 -2.72
CA SER A 417 15.35 -5.16 -1.95
C SER A 417 15.02 -6.55 -2.48
N VAL A 418 14.42 -7.37 -1.65
CA VAL A 418 13.80 -8.60 -2.11
C VAL A 418 12.56 -8.22 -2.91
N GLY A 419 12.55 -8.51 -4.21
CA GLY A 419 11.42 -8.25 -5.10
C GLY A 419 10.21 -9.16 -4.79
N MET A 420 9.21 -9.12 -5.66
CA MET A 420 8.02 -9.97 -5.55
C MET A 420 8.41 -11.43 -5.84
N ASN A 421 8.83 -12.14 -4.81
CA ASN A 421 9.17 -13.57 -4.83
C ASN A 421 8.08 -14.34 -4.08
N ALA A 422 6.89 -14.47 -4.67
CA ALA A 422 5.73 -15.05 -4.00
C ALA A 422 5.90 -16.56 -3.73
N ASP A 423 6.51 -17.30 -4.67
CA ASP A 423 6.71 -18.75 -4.54
C ASP A 423 7.70 -19.08 -3.42
N PHE A 424 7.20 -19.78 -2.39
CA PHE A 424 8.04 -20.27 -1.28
C PHE A 424 9.14 -21.24 -1.73
N ASN A 425 8.93 -21.97 -2.82
CA ASN A 425 9.85 -22.97 -3.34
C ASN A 425 10.84 -22.43 -4.38
N THR A 426 10.86 -21.11 -4.61
CA THR A 426 11.79 -20.54 -5.61
C THR A 426 13.24 -20.67 -5.18
N ASN A 427 14.12 -20.89 -6.17
CA ASN A 427 15.58 -20.88 -6.02
C ASN A 427 16.23 -19.76 -6.84
N THR A 428 15.41 -18.81 -7.34
CA THR A 428 15.89 -17.72 -8.20
C THR A 428 15.34 -16.40 -7.69
#